data_319c25a54d9b564603ea2708a54f2ccf
#
_entry.id   319c25a54d9b564603ea2708a54f2ccf
#
_cell.length_a   1.000
_cell.length_b   1.000
_cell.length_c   1.000
_cell.angle_alpha   90.00
_cell.angle_beta   90.00
_cell.angle_gamma   90.00
#
_symmetry.space_group_name_H-M   'P 1'
#
loop_
_entity.id
_entity.type
_entity.pdbx_description
1 polymer ?
#
loop_
_entity_poly.entity_id
_entity_poly.type
_entity_poly.pdbx_seq_one_letter_code
_entity_poly.pdbx_strand_id
1 'polypeptide(L)'
;MTEKEIAEIRRRFNIDKTNISNIRGCYVNENKEIISEFDQFFGTVPREEAEEILAIIKKTLSGTLGKNLIDIEFSNQQVIDSDEHKLLMNLKNSELKDDEAVSEIYKHIIQSIDFEGKYLILLTCDKYDVPVYAKDDVKLEDTSEVFTYILCSICPVKQTKPALSYYVHENCFRNIATDWIISAPELGFMFPSFDDRQSNIYNAVYYIRNSSENYEDFVAEIFNTDIPMPADTQKEIFNAILEETVSEDCSFEVVQTVHAQICEMVAEHKAEKREEPLVISKHTVKDVLEYCGVSEPNISNFEEQYLSLIHISEPTRRTPIS
;
A
#
# COMPACT_ATOMS: atom_id res chain seq x y z
N MET A 1 6.51 -4.53 -4.76
CA MET A 1 7.29 -4.90 -3.53
C MET A 1 6.97 -6.31 -3.06
N THR A 2 7.94 -7.04 -2.48
CA THR A 2 7.77 -8.35 -1.84
C THR A 2 7.52 -8.21 -0.33
N GLU A 3 6.99 -9.26 0.32
CA GLU A 3 6.82 -9.29 1.78
C GLU A 3 8.12 -9.10 2.55
N LYS A 4 9.25 -9.58 1.99
CA LYS A 4 10.59 -9.43 2.60
C LYS A 4 11.04 -7.98 2.59
N GLU A 5 10.84 -7.28 1.48
CA GLU A 5 11.19 -5.87 1.32
C GLU A 5 10.33 -4.98 2.22
N ILE A 6 9.03 -5.22 2.29
CA ILE A 6 8.16 -4.55 3.25
C ILE A 6 8.63 -4.78 4.69
N ALA A 7 8.97 -6.02 5.04
CA ALA A 7 9.47 -6.34 6.37
C ALA A 7 10.82 -5.65 6.65
N GLU A 8 11.67 -5.47 5.63
CA GLU A 8 12.94 -4.75 5.74
C GLU A 8 12.68 -3.26 6.02
N ILE A 9 11.83 -2.60 5.24
CA ILE A 9 11.47 -1.20 5.47
C ILE A 9 10.77 -1.02 6.82
N ARG A 10 9.86 -1.90 7.21
CA ARG A 10 9.20 -1.85 8.51
C ARG A 10 10.16 -1.90 9.70
N ARG A 11 11.33 -2.53 9.56
CA ARG A 11 12.37 -2.56 10.61
C ARG A 11 13.07 -1.22 10.79
N ARG A 12 12.93 -0.30 9.83
CA ARG A 12 13.43 1.07 9.92
C ARG A 12 12.69 1.90 10.95
N PHE A 13 11.38 1.61 11.16
CA PHE A 13 10.54 2.31 12.15
C PHE A 13 10.87 1.82 13.57
N ASN A 14 12.10 2.09 13.97
CA ASN A 14 12.65 1.87 15.29
C ASN A 14 13.58 3.04 15.61
N ILE A 15 13.56 3.54 16.85
CA ILE A 15 14.29 4.75 17.27
C ILE A 15 15.79 4.68 17.00
N ASP A 16 16.36 3.48 17.09
CA ASP A 16 17.81 3.27 16.90
C ASP A 16 18.19 3.04 15.43
N LYS A 17 17.22 3.01 14.50
CA LYS A 17 17.45 2.69 13.07
C LYS A 17 16.94 3.74 12.12
N THR A 18 15.95 4.53 12.54
CA THR A 18 15.32 5.54 11.68
C THR A 18 16.25 6.71 11.43
N ASN A 19 16.18 7.28 10.23
CA ASN A 19 16.80 8.56 9.87
C ASN A 19 15.74 9.65 9.66
N ILE A 20 14.52 9.45 10.17
CA ILE A 20 13.48 10.47 10.14
C ILE A 20 13.95 11.66 11.00
N SER A 21 14.11 12.81 10.34
CA SER A 21 14.51 14.04 11.02
C SER A 21 13.31 14.84 11.53
N ASN A 22 12.27 14.92 10.72
CA ASN A 22 11.07 15.69 11.00
C ASN A 22 9.80 14.89 10.72
N ILE A 23 8.76 15.21 11.47
CA ILE A 23 7.40 14.76 11.20
C ILE A 23 6.60 16.00 10.87
N ARG A 24 6.10 16.07 9.66
CA ARG A 24 5.17 17.11 9.24
C ARG A 24 3.74 16.57 9.26
N GLY A 25 2.80 17.41 9.59
CA GLY A 25 1.42 17.00 9.56
C GLY A 25 0.44 18.15 9.73
N CYS A 26 -0.81 17.83 9.51
CA CYS A 26 -1.90 18.74 9.79
C CYS A 26 -3.07 18.02 10.48
N TYR A 27 -3.76 18.75 11.32
CA TYR A 27 -4.98 18.33 11.98
C TYR A 27 -6.19 18.88 11.23
N VAL A 28 -7.08 18.00 10.82
CA VAL A 28 -8.25 18.32 10.00
C VAL A 28 -9.52 18.02 10.80
N ASN A 29 -10.50 18.94 10.75
CA ASN A 29 -11.80 18.78 11.41
C ASN A 29 -12.83 18.05 10.52
N GLU A 30 -14.04 17.86 11.06
CA GLU A 30 -15.15 17.20 10.35
C GLU A 30 -15.63 17.96 9.09
N ASN A 31 -15.31 19.26 8.99
CA ASN A 31 -15.67 20.10 7.86
C ASN A 31 -14.59 20.13 6.77
N LYS A 32 -13.58 19.25 6.84
CA LYS A 32 -12.41 19.23 5.95
C LYS A 32 -11.56 20.51 6.02
N GLU A 33 -11.55 21.21 7.18
CA GLU A 33 -10.74 22.40 7.38
C GLU A 33 -9.48 22.03 8.16
N ILE A 34 -8.34 22.56 7.71
CA ILE A 34 -7.08 22.45 8.45
C ILE A 34 -7.16 23.38 9.66
N ILE A 35 -7.11 22.81 10.85
CA ILE A 35 -7.13 23.55 12.11
C ILE A 35 -5.73 23.98 12.53
N SER A 36 -4.75 23.10 12.30
CA SER A 36 -3.35 23.37 12.60
C SER A 36 -2.43 22.53 11.73
N GLU A 37 -1.29 23.12 11.38
CA GLU A 37 -0.18 22.42 10.75
C GLU A 37 0.99 22.40 11.74
N PHE A 38 1.85 21.38 11.63
CA PHE A 38 3.05 21.27 12.44
C PHE A 38 4.21 20.66 11.64
N ASP A 39 5.41 21.08 12.03
CA ASP A 39 6.68 20.51 11.61
C ASP A 39 7.51 20.28 12.87
N GLN A 40 7.54 19.03 13.32
CA GLN A 40 8.19 18.67 14.56
C GLN A 40 9.52 17.96 14.29
N PHE A 41 10.61 18.55 14.79
CA PHE A 41 11.91 17.89 14.75
C PHE A 41 11.92 16.66 15.65
N PHE A 42 12.13 15.47 15.05
CA PHE A 42 12.00 14.20 15.73
C PHE A 42 13.02 14.01 16.86
N GLY A 43 14.20 14.59 16.71
CA GLY A 43 15.26 14.55 17.73
C GLY A 43 14.93 15.27 19.06
N THR A 44 13.87 16.10 19.10
CA THR A 44 13.40 16.76 20.33
C THR A 44 12.26 16.03 21.02
N VAL A 45 11.71 15.00 20.38
CA VAL A 45 10.63 14.19 20.95
C VAL A 45 11.18 13.24 22.01
N PRO A 46 10.57 13.16 23.22
CA PRO A 46 10.95 12.16 24.20
C PRO A 46 10.93 10.73 23.62
N ARG A 47 11.86 9.88 24.06
CA ARG A 47 12.03 8.54 23.48
C ARG A 47 10.77 7.71 23.47
N GLU A 48 10.02 7.71 24.57
CA GLU A 48 8.77 6.95 24.71
C GLU A 48 7.71 7.42 23.70
N GLU A 49 7.54 8.74 23.53
CA GLU A 49 6.63 9.33 22.55
C GLU A 49 7.08 9.05 21.12
N ALA A 50 8.40 9.12 20.86
CA ALA A 50 8.97 8.81 19.54
C ALA A 50 8.72 7.36 19.15
N GLU A 51 8.88 6.41 20.07
CA GLU A 51 8.58 4.99 19.85
C GLU A 51 7.11 4.75 19.53
N GLU A 52 6.18 5.44 20.22
CA GLU A 52 4.74 5.37 19.95
C GLU A 52 4.39 5.97 18.56
N ILE A 53 4.97 7.10 18.21
CA ILE A 53 4.77 7.71 16.89
C ILE A 53 5.25 6.77 15.79
N LEU A 54 6.46 6.21 15.91
CA LEU A 54 6.99 5.24 14.94
C LEU A 54 6.11 3.97 14.88
N ALA A 55 5.57 3.52 16.00
CA ALA A 55 4.67 2.38 16.05
C ALA A 55 3.35 2.64 15.29
N ILE A 56 2.83 3.88 15.34
CA ILE A 56 1.64 4.29 14.59
C ILE A 56 1.97 4.33 13.09
N ILE A 57 3.00 5.07 12.69
CA ILE A 57 3.40 5.26 11.29
C ILE A 57 3.72 3.92 10.62
N LYS A 58 4.43 3.03 11.33
CA LYS A 58 4.76 1.69 10.87
C LYS A 58 3.55 0.86 10.43
N LYS A 59 2.36 1.14 10.99
CA LYS A 59 1.14 0.42 10.64
C LYS A 59 0.69 0.69 9.20
N THR A 60 1.10 1.80 8.60
CA THR A 60 0.86 2.09 7.18
C THR A 60 1.54 1.08 6.23
N LEU A 61 2.52 0.33 6.72
CA LEU A 61 3.16 -0.77 5.99
C LEU A 61 2.76 -2.14 6.54
N SER A 62 1.55 -2.28 7.11
CA SER A 62 1.07 -3.53 7.72
C SER A 62 -0.11 -4.10 6.94
N GLY A 63 -0.32 -5.40 7.09
CA GLY A 63 -1.40 -6.12 6.42
C GLY A 63 -0.88 -7.05 5.33
N THR A 64 -1.78 -7.50 4.48
CA THR A 64 -1.51 -8.48 3.42
C THR A 64 -1.30 -7.76 2.10
N LEU A 65 -0.27 -8.17 1.34
CA LEU A 65 -0.05 -7.70 -0.03
C LEU A 65 -1.25 -8.05 -0.93
N GLY A 66 -1.58 -7.11 -1.83
CA GLY A 66 -2.74 -7.23 -2.71
C GLY A 66 -4.09 -7.02 -2.03
N LYS A 67 -4.11 -6.79 -0.70
CA LYS A 67 -5.33 -6.55 0.07
C LYS A 67 -5.28 -5.24 0.86
N ASN A 68 -4.30 -5.12 1.75
CA ASN A 68 -4.09 -3.90 2.55
C ASN A 68 -2.96 -3.04 1.98
N LEU A 69 -1.98 -3.67 1.37
CA LEU A 69 -0.85 -3.05 0.70
C LEU A 69 -0.97 -3.35 -0.79
N ILE A 70 -1.28 -2.33 -1.56
CA ILE A 70 -1.57 -2.42 -2.99
C ILE A 70 -0.49 -1.67 -3.73
N ASP A 71 0.17 -2.35 -4.67
CA ASP A 71 1.16 -1.72 -5.55
C ASP A 71 0.43 -0.84 -6.58
N ILE A 72 0.82 0.41 -6.65
CA ILE A 72 0.37 1.38 -7.65
C ILE A 72 1.48 1.53 -8.69
N GLU A 73 1.18 1.25 -9.94
CA GLU A 73 2.14 1.37 -11.03
C GLU A 73 1.89 2.65 -11.83
N PHE A 74 2.95 3.39 -12.10
CA PHE A 74 2.93 4.56 -12.97
C PHE A 74 3.42 4.19 -14.37
N SER A 75 2.67 4.57 -15.38
CA SER A 75 3.12 4.49 -16.78
C SER A 75 4.31 5.42 -17.04
N ASN A 76 5.11 5.14 -18.05
CA ASN A 76 6.20 6.02 -18.46
C ASN A 76 5.73 7.45 -18.74
N GLN A 77 4.53 7.62 -19.28
CA GLN A 77 3.96 8.94 -19.53
C GLN A 77 3.62 9.68 -18.25
N GLN A 78 3.09 8.99 -17.24
CA GLN A 78 2.79 9.59 -15.94
C GLN A 78 4.06 10.04 -15.21
N VAL A 79 5.13 9.25 -15.25
CA VAL A 79 6.42 9.61 -14.64
C VAL A 79 7.00 10.88 -15.27
N ILE A 80 6.75 11.14 -16.55
CA ILE A 80 7.29 12.31 -17.27
C ILE A 80 6.35 13.52 -17.14
N ASP A 81 5.04 13.32 -17.31
CA ASP A 81 4.09 14.40 -17.56
C ASP A 81 3.12 14.68 -16.42
N SER A 82 2.80 13.69 -15.56
CA SER A 82 1.79 13.83 -14.50
C SER A 82 2.26 14.83 -13.43
N ASP A 83 1.39 15.74 -13.06
CA ASP A 83 1.65 16.73 -12.03
C ASP A 83 1.65 16.08 -10.64
N GLU A 84 0.81 15.05 -10.43
CA GLU A 84 0.74 14.26 -9.20
C GLU A 84 2.07 13.51 -8.96
N HIS A 85 2.62 12.88 -10.00
CA HIS A 85 3.91 12.21 -9.89
C HIS A 85 5.04 13.21 -9.62
N LYS A 86 5.03 14.37 -10.28
CA LYS A 86 6.00 15.46 -10.04
C LYS A 86 5.89 15.98 -8.60
N LEU A 87 4.68 16.10 -8.07
CA LEU A 87 4.45 16.50 -6.67
C LEU A 87 5.07 15.46 -5.71
N LEU A 88 4.82 14.17 -5.91
CA LEU A 88 5.42 13.10 -5.10
C LEU A 88 6.95 13.12 -5.18
N MET A 89 7.51 13.32 -6.38
CA MET A 89 8.95 13.45 -6.58
C MET A 89 9.53 14.68 -5.88
N ASN A 90 8.83 15.81 -5.92
CA ASN A 90 9.25 17.03 -5.22
C ASN A 90 9.24 16.83 -3.70
N LEU A 91 8.18 16.27 -3.14
CA LEU A 91 8.08 15.93 -1.71
C LEU A 91 9.25 15.05 -1.26
N LYS A 92 9.57 14.00 -2.04
CA LYS A 92 10.69 13.11 -1.76
C LYS A 92 12.04 13.83 -1.88
N ASN A 93 12.27 14.55 -2.99
CA ASN A 93 13.57 15.18 -3.27
C ASN A 93 13.87 16.38 -2.36
N SER A 94 12.84 17.13 -1.97
CA SER A 94 12.96 18.20 -0.96
C SER A 94 13.05 17.65 0.47
N GLU A 95 12.85 16.34 0.67
CA GLU A 95 12.76 15.73 2.00
C GLU A 95 11.64 16.40 2.85
N LEU A 96 10.53 16.71 2.22
CA LEU A 96 9.40 17.44 2.81
C LEU A 96 9.73 18.88 3.25
N LYS A 97 10.78 19.51 2.73
CA LYS A 97 11.19 20.87 3.08
C LYS A 97 10.53 21.93 2.21
N ASP A 98 9.88 21.54 1.12
CA ASP A 98 9.09 22.43 0.25
C ASP A 98 7.69 22.62 0.83
N ASP A 99 7.44 23.79 1.44
CA ASP A 99 6.18 24.10 2.11
C ASP A 99 5.00 24.17 1.13
N GLU A 100 5.24 24.60 -0.12
CA GLU A 100 4.20 24.67 -1.15
C GLU A 100 3.76 23.26 -1.55
N ALA A 101 4.71 22.38 -1.81
CA ALA A 101 4.42 20.98 -2.14
C ALA A 101 3.72 20.24 -0.99
N VAL A 102 4.12 20.49 0.26
CA VAL A 102 3.46 19.89 1.44
C VAL A 102 2.03 20.42 1.59
N SER A 103 1.80 21.72 1.41
CA SER A 103 0.45 22.29 1.45
C SER A 103 -0.43 21.75 0.31
N GLU A 104 0.14 21.52 -0.86
CA GLU A 104 -0.55 20.97 -2.02
C GLU A 104 -0.99 19.53 -1.77
N ILE A 105 -0.10 18.66 -1.31
CA ILE A 105 -0.47 17.26 -1.01
C ILE A 105 -1.53 17.17 0.11
N TYR A 106 -1.52 18.05 1.12
CA TYR A 106 -2.58 18.11 2.11
C TYR A 106 -3.94 18.43 1.49
N LYS A 107 -4.00 19.38 0.55
CA LYS A 107 -5.25 19.74 -0.14
C LYS A 107 -5.78 18.55 -0.96
N HIS A 108 -4.92 17.89 -1.74
CA HIS A 108 -5.30 16.72 -2.51
C HIS A 108 -5.84 15.61 -1.61
N ILE A 109 -5.18 15.31 -0.50
CA ILE A 109 -5.64 14.32 0.48
C ILE A 109 -7.01 14.71 1.05
N ILE A 110 -7.16 15.95 1.52
CA ILE A 110 -8.39 16.41 2.17
C ILE A 110 -9.59 16.41 1.20
N GLN A 111 -9.35 16.74 -0.07
CA GLN A 111 -10.39 16.76 -1.10
C GLN A 111 -10.86 15.36 -1.47
N SER A 112 -9.95 14.39 -1.46
CA SER A 112 -10.19 13.03 -1.94
C SER A 112 -10.71 12.05 -0.88
N ILE A 113 -10.69 12.39 0.40
CA ILE A 113 -11.18 11.51 1.45
C ILE A 113 -12.46 12.02 2.09
N ASP A 114 -13.34 11.09 2.48
CA ASP A 114 -14.59 11.40 3.17
C ASP A 114 -14.65 10.64 4.50
N PHE A 115 -13.81 11.05 5.45
CA PHE A 115 -13.81 10.47 6.79
C PHE A 115 -14.88 11.10 7.67
N GLU A 116 -15.64 10.24 8.36
CA GLU A 116 -16.49 10.69 9.44
C GLU A 116 -15.62 11.08 10.64
N GLY A 117 -15.51 12.39 10.92
CA GLY A 117 -14.79 12.91 12.09
C GLY A 117 -13.46 13.55 11.79
N LYS A 118 -12.62 13.67 12.81
CA LYS A 118 -11.34 14.38 12.78
C LYS A 118 -10.20 13.42 12.51
N TYR A 119 -9.17 13.91 11.84
CA TYR A 119 -8.00 13.11 11.53
C TYR A 119 -6.72 13.91 11.46
N LEU A 120 -5.60 13.21 11.56
CA LEU A 120 -4.26 13.73 11.33
C LEU A 120 -3.71 13.16 10.03
N ILE A 121 -3.12 14.02 9.21
CA ILE A 121 -2.25 13.62 8.11
C ILE A 121 -0.82 13.75 8.62
N LEU A 122 -0.06 12.67 8.58
CA LEU A 122 1.34 12.62 8.99
C LEU A 122 2.20 12.30 7.78
N LEU A 123 3.21 13.15 7.53
CA LEU A 123 4.21 12.96 6.48
C LEU A 123 5.58 12.79 7.12
N THR A 124 6.30 11.76 6.71
CA THR A 124 7.68 11.51 7.12
C THR A 124 8.54 11.16 5.93
N CYS A 125 9.82 11.56 5.98
CA CYS A 125 10.83 11.17 5.02
C CYS A 125 11.93 10.41 5.76
N ASP A 126 12.25 9.19 5.29
CA ASP A 126 13.39 8.42 5.82
C ASP A 126 14.41 8.15 4.73
N LYS A 127 15.67 8.03 5.13
CA LYS A 127 16.79 7.64 4.27
C LYS A 127 17.36 6.34 4.77
N TYR A 128 17.34 5.36 3.92
CA TYR A 128 17.84 4.03 4.21
C TYR A 128 19.09 3.75 3.40
N ASP A 129 20.22 3.60 4.09
CA ASP A 129 21.46 3.09 3.50
C ASP A 129 21.32 1.59 3.31
N VAL A 130 21.00 1.18 2.08
CA VAL A 130 20.73 -0.23 1.74
C VAL A 130 22.03 -1.00 1.77
N PRO A 131 22.22 -1.98 2.69
CA PRO A 131 23.44 -2.74 2.75
C PRO A 131 23.56 -3.65 1.54
N VAL A 132 24.69 -3.59 0.84
CA VAL A 132 25.03 -4.51 -0.25
C VAL A 132 25.84 -5.67 0.33
N TYR A 133 25.44 -6.89 0.01
CA TYR A 133 26.13 -8.12 0.40
C TYR A 133 26.85 -8.73 -0.79
N ALA A 134 28.09 -9.16 -0.61
CA ALA A 134 28.78 -10.00 -1.58
C ALA A 134 28.15 -11.40 -1.63
N LYS A 135 28.50 -12.20 -2.67
CA LYS A 135 27.97 -13.56 -2.83
C LYS A 135 28.26 -14.53 -1.68
N ASP A 136 29.16 -14.15 -0.78
CA ASP A 136 29.58 -14.87 0.43
C ASP A 136 28.99 -14.29 1.72
N ASP A 137 27.89 -13.53 1.63
CA ASP A 137 27.19 -12.86 2.73
C ASP A 137 28.04 -11.83 3.50
N VAL A 138 29.19 -11.42 2.97
CA VAL A 138 30.00 -10.36 3.54
C VAL A 138 29.46 -9.01 3.13
N LYS A 139 29.16 -8.15 4.11
CA LYS A 139 28.71 -6.77 3.87
C LYS A 139 29.85 -5.97 3.21
N LEU A 140 29.56 -5.43 2.02
CA LEU A 140 30.48 -4.53 1.32
C LEU A 140 30.33 -3.11 1.91
N GLU A 141 31.39 -2.58 2.50
CA GLU A 141 31.35 -1.28 3.19
C GLU A 141 31.28 -0.06 2.24
N ASP A 142 31.63 -0.21 0.98
CA ASP A 142 31.84 0.92 0.04
C ASP A 142 30.73 1.13 -1.01
N THR A 143 29.63 0.38 -0.97
CA THR A 143 28.56 0.50 -1.96
C THR A 143 27.18 0.46 -1.32
N SER A 144 26.82 1.51 -0.58
CA SER A 144 25.45 1.66 -0.12
C SER A 144 24.65 2.53 -1.11
N GLU A 145 23.59 1.99 -1.65
CA GLU A 145 22.61 2.77 -2.35
C GLU A 145 21.67 3.40 -1.31
N VAL A 146 21.47 4.72 -1.38
CA VAL A 146 20.60 5.42 -0.45
C VAL A 146 19.18 5.40 -0.98
N PHE A 147 18.31 4.64 -0.31
CA PHE A 147 16.88 4.66 -0.57
C PHE A 147 16.21 5.76 0.24
N THR A 148 15.75 6.81 -0.44
CA THR A 148 14.96 7.90 0.15
C THR A 148 13.50 7.73 -0.21
N TYR A 149 12.63 7.72 0.79
CA TYR A 149 11.19 7.57 0.58
C TYR A 149 10.38 8.46 1.53
N ILE A 150 9.18 8.80 1.09
CA ILE A 150 8.17 9.45 1.91
C ILE A 150 7.11 8.46 2.33
N LEU A 151 6.61 8.60 3.54
CA LEU A 151 5.48 7.85 4.05
C LEU A 151 4.42 8.83 4.53
N CYS A 152 3.22 8.67 3.99
CA CYS A 152 2.00 9.36 4.41
C CYS A 152 1.14 8.42 5.24
N SER A 153 0.66 8.88 6.39
CA SER A 153 -0.24 8.14 7.28
C SER A 153 -1.43 9.02 7.65
N ILE A 154 -2.63 8.57 7.34
CA ILE A 154 -3.86 9.30 7.64
C ILE A 154 -4.55 8.59 8.80
N CYS A 155 -4.54 9.26 9.96
CA CYS A 155 -4.89 8.68 11.25
C CYS A 155 -6.15 9.34 11.81
N PRO A 156 -7.27 8.62 11.98
CA PRO A 156 -8.43 9.13 12.70
C PRO A 156 -8.09 9.52 14.13
N VAL A 157 -8.66 10.63 14.60
CA VAL A 157 -8.48 11.13 15.96
C VAL A 157 -9.77 10.98 16.73
N LYS A 158 -9.68 10.31 17.87
CA LYS A 158 -10.82 10.05 18.75
C LYS A 158 -10.70 10.85 20.02
N GLN A 159 -11.82 11.42 20.45
CA GLN A 159 -11.87 12.13 21.72
C GLN A 159 -12.10 11.14 22.87
N THR A 160 -11.27 11.22 23.91
CA THR A 160 -11.50 10.46 25.13
C THR A 160 -12.65 11.06 25.92
N LYS A 161 -13.41 10.21 26.59
CA LYS A 161 -14.41 10.68 27.54
C LYS A 161 -13.71 11.15 28.82
N PRO A 162 -14.17 12.25 29.43
CA PRO A 162 -13.69 12.65 30.76
C PRO A 162 -13.86 11.49 31.74
N ALA A 163 -12.82 11.21 32.52
CA ALA A 163 -12.83 10.13 33.49
C ALA A 163 -12.19 10.57 34.81
N LEU A 164 -12.63 9.99 35.92
CA LEU A 164 -11.98 10.17 37.21
C LEU A 164 -10.87 9.12 37.34
N SER A 165 -9.62 9.57 37.49
CA SER A 165 -8.47 8.71 37.71
C SER A 165 -7.99 8.80 39.16
N TYR A 166 -7.56 7.66 39.70
CA TYR A 166 -6.91 7.61 41.01
C TYR A 166 -5.40 7.48 40.85
N TYR A 167 -4.69 8.49 41.31
CA TYR A 167 -3.25 8.53 41.30
C TYR A 167 -2.68 7.86 42.52
N VAL A 168 -2.23 6.60 42.38
CA VAL A 168 -1.79 5.74 43.49
C VAL A 168 -0.64 6.36 44.28
N HIS A 169 0.33 7.00 43.62
CA HIS A 169 1.49 7.59 44.27
C HIS A 169 1.16 8.88 45.06
N GLU A 170 0.11 9.57 44.68
CA GLU A 170 -0.30 10.81 45.32
C GLU A 170 -1.52 10.60 46.22
N ASN A 171 -2.11 9.40 46.21
CA ASN A 171 -3.29 9.02 46.95
C ASN A 171 -4.45 10.02 46.79
N CYS A 172 -4.67 10.47 45.53
CA CYS A 172 -5.72 11.45 45.23
C CYS A 172 -6.46 11.11 43.92
N PHE A 173 -7.65 11.69 43.78
CA PHE A 173 -8.45 11.64 42.57
C PHE A 173 -8.23 12.89 41.72
N ARG A 174 -8.07 12.73 40.42
CA ARG A 174 -8.02 13.83 39.44
C ARG A 174 -8.88 13.50 38.24
N ASN A 175 -9.53 14.51 37.69
CA ASN A 175 -10.19 14.37 36.40
C ASN A 175 -9.12 14.26 35.29
N ILE A 176 -9.23 13.21 34.52
CA ILE A 176 -8.56 13.19 33.20
C ILE A 176 -9.38 14.11 32.30
N ALA A 177 -8.76 15.16 31.82
CA ALA A 177 -9.34 16.03 30.81
C ALA A 177 -9.64 15.22 29.52
N THR A 178 -10.56 15.74 28.71
CA THR A 178 -10.80 15.21 27.41
C THR A 178 -9.56 15.40 26.54
N ASP A 179 -8.95 14.31 26.14
CA ASP A 179 -7.78 14.32 25.24
C ASP A 179 -8.14 13.71 23.89
N TRP A 180 -7.30 13.99 22.92
CA TRP A 180 -7.39 13.45 21.58
C TRP A 180 -6.40 12.31 21.41
N ILE A 181 -6.92 11.10 21.11
CA ILE A 181 -6.09 9.92 20.88
C ILE A 181 -5.98 9.66 19.38
N ILE A 182 -4.75 9.54 18.90
CA ILE A 182 -4.46 9.18 17.52
C ILE A 182 -4.70 7.67 17.36
N SER A 183 -5.59 7.32 16.44
CA SER A 183 -5.84 5.92 16.06
C SER A 183 -4.78 5.42 15.06
N ALA A 184 -4.74 4.11 14.85
CA ALA A 184 -3.94 3.56 13.75
C ALA A 184 -4.38 4.14 12.40
N PRO A 185 -3.46 4.27 11.42
CA PRO A 185 -3.78 4.78 10.10
C PRO A 185 -4.92 3.99 9.45
N GLU A 186 -5.83 4.70 8.82
CA GLU A 186 -6.92 4.14 8.00
C GLU A 186 -6.48 4.03 6.54
N LEU A 187 -5.79 5.07 6.07
CA LEU A 187 -5.20 5.18 4.75
C LEU A 187 -3.75 5.64 4.85
N GLY A 188 -3.02 5.47 3.76
CA GLY A 188 -1.70 6.03 3.60
C GLY A 188 -0.99 5.52 2.36
N PHE A 189 0.23 5.96 2.16
CA PHE A 189 1.07 5.49 1.07
C PHE A 189 2.54 5.66 1.37
N MET A 190 3.35 4.88 0.66
CA MET A 190 4.79 5.04 0.57
C MET A 190 5.20 5.31 -0.87
N PHE A 191 6.07 6.29 -1.09
CA PHE A 191 6.62 6.60 -2.41
C PHE A 191 8.10 7.03 -2.31
N PRO A 192 8.95 6.58 -3.22
CA PRO A 192 8.76 5.48 -4.17
C PRO A 192 8.71 4.11 -3.50
N SER A 193 8.39 3.06 -4.26
CA SER A 193 8.47 1.70 -3.74
C SER A 193 9.91 1.20 -3.64
N PHE A 194 10.11 0.15 -2.84
CA PHE A 194 11.42 -0.48 -2.61
C PHE A 194 11.42 -1.85 -3.29
N ASP A 195 11.80 -1.87 -4.56
CA ASP A 195 11.80 -3.08 -5.38
C ASP A 195 13.23 -3.50 -5.71
N ASP A 196 13.51 -4.79 -5.65
CA ASP A 196 14.86 -5.35 -5.81
C ASP A 196 15.93 -4.62 -4.98
N ARG A 197 15.50 -4.15 -3.79
CA ARG A 197 16.30 -3.36 -2.85
C ARG A 197 16.80 -2.03 -3.42
N GLN A 198 16.08 -1.48 -4.38
CA GLN A 198 16.34 -0.20 -5.03
C GLN A 198 15.11 0.71 -5.01
N SER A 199 15.33 1.98 -5.28
CA SER A 199 14.27 2.97 -5.40
C SER A 199 13.57 2.82 -6.74
N ASN A 200 12.29 2.43 -6.72
CA ASN A 200 11.47 2.33 -7.91
C ASN A 200 10.45 3.47 -7.97
N ILE A 201 10.76 4.51 -8.75
CA ILE A 201 9.89 5.68 -8.94
C ILE A 201 8.66 5.41 -9.83
N TYR A 202 8.62 4.26 -10.49
CA TYR A 202 7.47 3.82 -11.28
C TYR A 202 6.40 3.15 -10.43
N ASN A 203 6.66 2.96 -9.14
CA ASN A 203 5.72 2.31 -8.24
C ASN A 203 5.60 3.08 -6.91
N ALA A 204 4.40 3.05 -6.36
CA ALA A 204 4.10 3.44 -4.99
C ALA A 204 3.39 2.29 -4.27
N VAL A 205 3.40 2.30 -2.94
CA VAL A 205 2.62 1.37 -2.14
C VAL A 205 1.48 2.14 -1.49
N TYR A 206 0.26 1.81 -1.84
CA TYR A 206 -0.95 2.32 -1.23
C TYR A 206 -1.38 1.41 -0.07
N TYR A 207 -1.72 2.00 1.06
CA TYR A 207 -2.20 1.31 2.24
C TYR A 207 -3.66 1.64 2.52
N ILE A 208 -4.46 0.60 2.74
CA ILE A 208 -5.82 0.68 3.21
C ILE A 208 -6.02 -0.30 4.37
N ARG A 209 -6.57 0.18 5.49
CA ARG A 209 -6.81 -0.66 6.66
C ARG A 209 -7.96 -1.63 6.45
N ASN A 210 -9.07 -1.13 5.95
CA ASN A 210 -10.27 -1.90 5.65
C ASN A 210 -10.46 -2.01 4.14
N SER A 211 -10.09 -3.14 3.57
CA SER A 211 -10.19 -3.39 2.12
C SER A 211 -11.63 -3.45 1.58
N SER A 212 -12.64 -3.42 2.45
CA SER A 212 -14.06 -3.33 2.04
C SER A 212 -14.50 -1.89 1.76
N GLU A 213 -13.70 -0.91 2.17
CA GLU A 213 -13.96 0.50 1.91
C GLU A 213 -13.37 0.88 0.56
N ASN A 214 -14.04 1.78 -0.13
CA ASN A 214 -13.63 2.25 -1.44
C ASN A 214 -13.13 3.69 -1.34
N TYR A 215 -11.84 3.91 -1.64
CA TYR A 215 -11.19 5.21 -1.68
C TYR A 215 -10.59 5.46 -3.07
N GLU A 216 -11.36 5.18 -4.12
CA GLU A 216 -10.95 5.41 -5.52
C GLU A 216 -10.56 6.87 -5.75
N ASP A 217 -11.33 7.81 -5.20
CA ASP A 217 -11.03 9.24 -5.33
C ASP A 217 -9.66 9.60 -4.74
N PHE A 218 -9.26 8.95 -3.64
CA PHE A 218 -7.94 9.15 -3.05
C PHE A 218 -6.82 8.68 -3.99
N VAL A 219 -6.98 7.50 -4.57
CA VAL A 219 -5.96 6.95 -5.48
C VAL A 219 -5.90 7.73 -6.78
N ALA A 220 -7.05 8.13 -7.32
CA ALA A 220 -7.11 8.98 -8.51
C ALA A 220 -6.46 10.36 -8.26
N GLU A 221 -6.73 11.00 -7.13
CA GLU A 221 -6.23 12.34 -6.81
C GLU A 221 -4.73 12.35 -6.47
N ILE A 222 -4.22 11.31 -5.80
CA ILE A 222 -2.81 11.26 -5.36
C ILE A 222 -1.89 10.67 -6.42
N PHE A 223 -2.38 9.68 -7.19
CA PHE A 223 -1.53 8.92 -8.11
C PHE A 223 -1.95 9.05 -9.58
N ASN A 224 -3.07 9.71 -9.85
CA ASN A 224 -3.64 9.83 -11.19
C ASN A 224 -3.82 8.46 -11.88
N THR A 225 -4.33 7.49 -11.13
CA THR A 225 -4.57 6.12 -11.61
C THR A 225 -5.78 5.51 -10.90
N ASP A 226 -6.29 4.43 -11.46
CA ASP A 226 -7.34 3.64 -10.82
C ASP A 226 -6.73 2.67 -9.79
N ILE A 227 -7.53 2.27 -8.79
CA ILE A 227 -7.11 1.24 -7.85
C ILE A 227 -7.01 -0.10 -8.60
N PRO A 228 -5.85 -0.78 -8.56
CA PRO A 228 -5.79 -2.14 -9.05
C PRO A 228 -6.80 -3.02 -8.30
N MET A 229 -7.52 -3.86 -9.03
CA MET A 229 -8.54 -4.71 -8.43
C MET A 229 -7.92 -5.59 -7.32
N PRO A 230 -8.50 -5.62 -6.09
CA PRO A 230 -8.00 -6.44 -5.00
C PRO A 230 -7.94 -7.93 -5.38
N ALA A 231 -6.92 -8.63 -4.91
CA ALA A 231 -6.72 -10.06 -5.23
C ALA A 231 -7.93 -10.95 -4.86
N ASP A 232 -8.63 -10.63 -3.77
CA ASP A 232 -9.85 -11.34 -3.37
C ASP A 232 -10.97 -11.14 -4.40
N THR A 233 -11.15 -9.91 -4.92
CA THR A 233 -12.14 -9.59 -5.95
C THR A 233 -11.77 -10.22 -7.29
N GLN A 234 -10.49 -10.20 -7.67
CA GLN A 234 -10.01 -10.92 -8.87
C GLN A 234 -10.32 -12.41 -8.79
N LYS A 235 -10.12 -13.01 -7.61
CA LYS A 235 -10.44 -14.41 -7.36
C LYS A 235 -11.94 -14.69 -7.44
N GLU A 236 -12.79 -13.82 -6.88
CA GLU A 236 -14.25 -13.97 -6.96
C GLU A 236 -14.74 -13.87 -8.41
N ILE A 237 -14.25 -12.89 -9.17
CA ILE A 237 -14.60 -12.73 -10.58
C ILE A 237 -14.08 -13.92 -11.41
N PHE A 238 -12.83 -14.36 -11.16
CA PHE A 238 -12.29 -15.54 -11.81
C PHE A 238 -13.14 -16.78 -11.57
N ASN A 239 -13.56 -17.01 -10.32
CA ASN A 239 -14.44 -18.12 -9.97
C ASN A 239 -15.79 -18.00 -10.65
N ALA A 240 -16.38 -16.80 -10.70
CA ALA A 240 -17.65 -16.57 -11.37
C ALA A 240 -17.57 -16.84 -12.89
N ILE A 241 -16.49 -16.37 -13.55
CA ILE A 241 -16.23 -16.66 -14.96
C ILE A 241 -16.06 -18.15 -15.19
N LEU A 242 -15.32 -18.82 -14.31
CA LEU A 242 -15.12 -20.25 -14.40
C LEU A 242 -16.43 -21.03 -14.23
N GLU A 243 -17.25 -20.70 -13.24
CA GLU A 243 -18.55 -21.31 -12.99
C GLU A 243 -19.52 -21.10 -14.16
N GLU A 244 -19.57 -19.91 -14.75
CA GLU A 244 -20.39 -19.59 -15.91
C GLU A 244 -19.95 -20.41 -17.14
N THR A 245 -18.64 -20.50 -17.37
CA THR A 245 -18.05 -21.27 -18.48
C THR A 245 -18.39 -22.75 -18.41
N VAL A 246 -18.46 -23.30 -17.20
CA VAL A 246 -18.57 -24.76 -16.95
C VAL A 246 -20.03 -25.18 -16.68
N SER A 247 -20.97 -24.23 -16.53
CA SER A 247 -22.35 -24.49 -16.09
C SER A 247 -23.13 -25.46 -16.96
N GLU A 248 -22.78 -25.62 -18.24
CA GLU A 248 -23.48 -26.47 -19.20
C GLU A 248 -22.85 -27.88 -19.37
N ASP A 249 -21.54 -28.06 -19.11
CA ASP A 249 -20.80 -29.25 -19.58
C ASP A 249 -20.26 -30.20 -18.49
N CYS A 250 -20.49 -30.00 -17.20
CA CYS A 250 -20.04 -30.85 -16.06
C CYS A 250 -19.35 -30.05 -14.97
N SER A 251 -20.14 -29.41 -14.20
CA SER A 251 -19.77 -28.25 -13.39
C SER A 251 -18.76 -28.46 -12.26
N PHE A 252 -18.90 -29.48 -11.45
CA PHE A 252 -18.16 -29.56 -10.19
C PHE A 252 -16.75 -30.16 -10.34
N GLU A 253 -16.61 -31.21 -11.16
CA GLU A 253 -15.33 -31.89 -11.35
C GLU A 253 -14.30 -31.04 -12.08
N VAL A 254 -14.76 -30.20 -13.05
CA VAL A 254 -13.90 -29.29 -13.81
C VAL A 254 -13.39 -28.16 -12.91
N VAL A 255 -14.28 -27.54 -12.15
CA VAL A 255 -13.89 -26.49 -11.18
C VAL A 255 -12.91 -27.03 -10.15
N GLN A 256 -13.17 -28.23 -9.62
CA GLN A 256 -12.22 -28.87 -8.69
C GLN A 256 -10.87 -29.15 -9.33
N THR A 257 -10.83 -29.58 -10.58
CA THR A 257 -9.57 -29.89 -11.28
C THR A 257 -8.77 -28.62 -11.51
N VAL A 258 -9.41 -27.52 -11.96
CA VAL A 258 -8.77 -26.23 -12.11
C VAL A 258 -8.22 -25.73 -10.78
N HIS A 259 -9.02 -25.78 -9.71
CA HIS A 259 -8.56 -25.40 -8.38
C HIS A 259 -7.39 -26.26 -7.89
N ALA A 260 -7.43 -27.58 -8.10
CA ALA A 260 -6.34 -28.46 -7.71
C ALA A 260 -5.03 -28.12 -8.43
N GLN A 261 -5.08 -27.85 -9.73
CA GLN A 261 -3.90 -27.45 -10.50
C GLN A 261 -3.36 -26.08 -10.08
N ILE A 262 -4.23 -25.10 -9.84
CA ILE A 262 -3.80 -23.80 -9.30
C ILE A 262 -3.13 -23.98 -7.94
N CYS A 263 -3.70 -24.81 -7.06
CA CYS A 263 -3.10 -25.10 -5.75
C CYS A 263 -1.74 -25.80 -5.88
N GLU A 264 -1.57 -26.70 -6.83
CA GLU A 264 -0.30 -27.36 -7.12
C GLU A 264 0.75 -26.37 -7.61
N MET A 265 0.41 -25.49 -8.56
CA MET A 265 1.28 -24.43 -9.04
C MET A 265 1.70 -23.46 -7.91
N VAL A 266 0.78 -23.09 -7.03
CA VAL A 266 1.08 -22.26 -5.85
C VAL A 266 2.03 -22.99 -4.90
N ALA A 267 1.82 -24.28 -4.70
CA ALA A 267 2.67 -25.09 -3.82
C ALA A 267 4.09 -25.26 -4.40
N GLU A 268 4.21 -25.52 -5.70
CA GLU A 268 5.49 -25.61 -6.39
C GLU A 268 6.24 -24.26 -6.36
N HIS A 269 5.55 -23.16 -6.67
CA HIS A 269 6.12 -21.82 -6.61
C HIS A 269 6.67 -21.50 -5.22
N LYS A 270 5.92 -21.84 -4.17
CA LYS A 270 6.37 -21.66 -2.77
C LYS A 270 7.54 -22.59 -2.42
N ALA A 271 7.54 -23.84 -2.92
CA ALA A 271 8.61 -24.81 -2.66
C ALA A 271 9.94 -24.38 -3.32
N GLU A 272 9.86 -23.83 -4.51
CA GLU A 272 11.03 -23.33 -5.27
C GLU A 272 11.53 -21.97 -4.76
N LYS A 273 10.81 -21.36 -3.81
CA LYS A 273 11.13 -20.02 -3.24
C LYS A 273 11.39 -18.97 -4.32
N ARG A 274 10.66 -19.03 -5.42
CA ARG A 274 10.76 -18.01 -6.48
C ARG A 274 10.32 -16.67 -5.90
N GLU A 275 11.09 -15.63 -6.17
CA GLU A 275 10.80 -14.27 -5.69
C GLU A 275 9.80 -13.53 -6.60
N GLU A 276 9.68 -13.98 -7.86
CA GLU A 276 8.72 -13.42 -8.82
C GLU A 276 7.28 -13.84 -8.46
N PRO A 277 6.30 -12.95 -8.62
CA PRO A 277 4.90 -13.29 -8.38
C PRO A 277 4.42 -14.40 -9.32
N LEU A 278 3.62 -15.33 -8.80
CA LEU A 278 3.02 -16.38 -9.62
C LEU A 278 1.95 -15.76 -10.53
N VAL A 279 2.18 -15.79 -11.82
CA VAL A 279 1.21 -15.37 -12.84
C VAL A 279 0.46 -16.58 -13.37
N ILE A 280 -0.85 -16.63 -13.12
CA ILE A 280 -1.73 -17.64 -13.71
C ILE A 280 -2.17 -17.10 -15.08
N SER A 281 -1.59 -17.62 -16.16
CA SER A 281 -1.94 -17.17 -17.50
C SER A 281 -3.26 -17.78 -17.98
N LYS A 282 -3.95 -17.08 -18.89
CA LYS A 282 -5.15 -17.63 -19.55
C LYS A 282 -4.85 -18.97 -20.26
N HIS A 283 -3.64 -19.12 -20.80
CA HIS A 283 -3.20 -20.34 -21.48
C HIS A 283 -3.18 -21.52 -20.52
N THR A 284 -2.68 -21.32 -19.31
CA THR A 284 -2.64 -22.37 -18.28
C THR A 284 -4.03 -22.87 -17.92
N VAL A 285 -4.99 -21.95 -17.76
CA VAL A 285 -6.37 -22.31 -17.44
C VAL A 285 -7.05 -22.97 -18.64
N LYS A 286 -6.81 -22.47 -19.85
CA LYS A 286 -7.30 -23.06 -21.10
C LYS A 286 -6.88 -24.54 -21.25
N ASP A 287 -5.60 -24.83 -21.08
CA ASP A 287 -5.06 -26.18 -21.19
C ASP A 287 -5.77 -27.15 -20.22
N VAL A 288 -6.10 -26.66 -19.02
CA VAL A 288 -6.85 -27.45 -18.02
C VAL A 288 -8.30 -27.66 -18.45
N LEU A 289 -8.97 -26.62 -18.97
CA LEU A 289 -10.34 -26.72 -19.46
C LEU A 289 -10.45 -27.69 -20.65
N GLU A 290 -9.49 -27.63 -21.58
CA GLU A 290 -9.38 -28.58 -22.69
C GLU A 290 -9.16 -30.02 -22.20
N TYR A 291 -8.27 -30.22 -21.23
CA TYR A 291 -8.03 -31.54 -20.61
C TYR A 291 -9.28 -32.09 -19.94
N CYS A 292 -10.09 -31.23 -19.33
CA CYS A 292 -11.37 -31.62 -18.71
C CYS A 292 -12.50 -31.86 -19.71
N GLY A 293 -12.29 -31.60 -21.01
CA GLY A 293 -13.27 -31.85 -22.06
C GLY A 293 -14.35 -30.77 -22.18
N VAL A 294 -14.08 -29.55 -21.71
CA VAL A 294 -14.97 -28.40 -21.89
C VAL A 294 -15.04 -28.05 -23.38
N SER A 295 -16.24 -27.71 -23.85
CA SER A 295 -16.48 -27.40 -25.26
C SER A 295 -15.71 -26.15 -25.73
N GLU A 296 -15.26 -26.14 -26.98
CA GLU A 296 -14.48 -25.04 -27.55
C GLU A 296 -15.20 -23.67 -27.52
N PRO A 297 -16.55 -23.60 -27.72
CA PRO A 297 -17.29 -22.35 -27.55
C PRO A 297 -17.22 -21.79 -26.11
N ASN A 298 -17.29 -22.67 -25.10
CA ASN A 298 -17.21 -22.27 -23.70
C ASN A 298 -15.80 -21.83 -23.32
N ILE A 299 -14.77 -22.48 -23.85
CA ILE A 299 -13.38 -22.06 -23.68
C ILE A 299 -13.14 -20.69 -24.33
N SER A 300 -13.69 -20.42 -25.52
CA SER A 300 -13.57 -19.14 -26.18
C SER A 300 -14.27 -18.03 -25.37
N ASN A 301 -15.43 -18.29 -24.80
CA ASN A 301 -16.13 -17.36 -23.91
C ASN A 301 -15.30 -17.06 -22.64
N PHE A 302 -14.70 -18.07 -22.05
CA PHE A 302 -13.76 -17.90 -20.93
C PHE A 302 -12.59 -17.00 -21.33
N GLU A 303 -11.97 -17.23 -22.49
CA GLU A 303 -10.84 -16.43 -22.96
C GLU A 303 -11.21 -14.95 -23.14
N GLU A 304 -12.42 -14.65 -23.66
CA GLU A 304 -12.90 -13.27 -23.83
C GLU A 304 -13.17 -12.60 -22.48
N GLN A 305 -13.83 -13.28 -21.56
CA GLN A 305 -14.12 -12.75 -20.24
C GLN A 305 -12.84 -12.59 -19.40
N TYR A 306 -11.90 -13.52 -19.52
CA TYR A 306 -10.61 -13.44 -18.84
C TYR A 306 -9.75 -12.28 -19.35
N LEU A 307 -9.79 -11.99 -20.66
CA LEU A 307 -9.13 -10.81 -21.22
C LEU A 307 -9.76 -9.51 -20.71
N SER A 308 -11.07 -9.48 -20.53
CA SER A 308 -11.75 -8.34 -19.91
C SER A 308 -11.30 -8.13 -18.48
N LEU A 309 -11.16 -9.20 -17.70
CA LEU A 309 -10.65 -9.17 -16.33
C LEU A 309 -9.22 -8.61 -16.26
N ILE A 310 -8.33 -9.05 -17.15
CA ILE A 310 -6.94 -8.55 -17.21
C ILE A 310 -6.92 -7.06 -17.59
N HIS A 311 -7.77 -6.63 -18.54
CA HIS A 311 -7.85 -5.23 -18.94
C HIS A 311 -8.38 -4.30 -17.83
N ILE A 312 -9.21 -4.81 -16.94
CA ILE A 312 -9.67 -4.07 -15.76
C ILE A 312 -8.57 -4.01 -14.68
N SER A 313 -7.74 -5.05 -14.58
CA SER A 313 -6.65 -5.13 -13.60
C SER A 313 -5.32 -4.54 -14.06
N GLU A 314 -5.11 -4.39 -15.39
CA GLU A 314 -3.94 -3.70 -15.95
C GLU A 314 -4.36 -2.30 -16.46
N PRO A 315 -3.84 -1.21 -15.89
CA PRO A 315 -4.01 0.12 -16.49
C PRO A 315 -3.34 0.12 -17.86
N THR A 316 -4.17 0.08 -18.89
CA THR A 316 -3.90 0.24 -20.33
C THR A 316 -2.43 0.27 -20.75
N ARG A 317 -1.84 -0.87 -21.04
CA ARG A 317 -0.73 -0.96 -22.01
C ARG A 317 -1.31 -0.55 -23.37
N ARG A 318 -1.28 0.74 -23.68
CA ARG A 318 -1.50 1.19 -25.05
C ARG A 318 -0.35 0.66 -25.89
N THR A 319 -0.66 -0.32 -26.75
CA THR A 319 0.23 -0.72 -27.85
C THR A 319 0.61 0.54 -28.63
N PRO A 320 1.90 0.76 -28.95
CA PRO A 320 2.28 1.84 -29.84
C PRO A 320 1.66 1.58 -31.20
N ILE A 321 0.85 2.52 -31.67
CA ILE A 321 0.37 2.56 -33.03
C ILE A 321 1.60 2.85 -33.90
N SER A 322 1.95 1.88 -34.73
CA SER A 322 2.99 1.96 -35.77
C SER A 322 2.67 3.06 -36.78
#